data_9c41bf721ba9653fa7325f6621bafcb2
#
_entry.id   9c41bf721ba9653fa7325f6621bafcb2
#
_cell.length_a   1.000
_cell.length_b   1.000
_cell.length_c   1.000
_cell.angle_alpha   90.00
_cell.angle_beta   90.00
_cell.angle_gamma   90.00
#
_symmetry.space_group_name_H-M   'P 1'
#
loop_
_entity.id
_entity.type
_entity.pdbx_description
1 polymer ?
#
loop_
_entity_poly.entity_id
_entity_poly.type
_entity_poly.pdbx_seq_one_letter_code
_entity_poly.pdbx_strand_id
1 'polypeptide(L)'
;MTPAEQTRSDILYNRHLRALKLRGLSDKTIAVYARAVRRLTRHYRCCRDQLSVEQLEAYFAELVQSHSWSTVKVDRNGLQFFWQHILVRDWAWLQIIKAPKIQSLPDILSVAEVEQLIGATRQLRYRVFLPATYSILERPKKISAYI
;
A
#
# COMPACT_ATOMS: atom_id res chain seq x y z
N MET A 1 -13.47 -11.41 24.52
CA MET A 1 -12.42 -12.47 24.46
C MET A 1 -12.28 -13.11 25.83
N THR A 2 -12.30 -14.43 25.90
CA THR A 2 -11.96 -15.18 27.11
C THR A 2 -10.45 -15.16 27.36
N PRO A 3 -9.96 -15.44 28.58
CA PRO A 3 -8.50 -15.50 28.84
C PRO A 3 -7.76 -16.50 27.94
N ALA A 4 -8.38 -17.63 27.62
CA ALA A 4 -7.82 -18.64 26.71
C ALA A 4 -7.71 -18.12 25.26
N GLU A 5 -8.72 -17.41 24.76
CA GLU A 5 -8.69 -16.75 23.45
C GLU A 5 -7.64 -15.65 23.39
N GLN A 6 -7.45 -14.90 24.48
CA GLN A 6 -6.41 -13.88 24.56
C GLN A 6 -5.03 -14.51 24.43
N THR A 7 -4.73 -15.56 25.18
CA THR A 7 -3.46 -16.27 25.12
C THR A 7 -3.20 -16.82 23.71
N ARG A 8 -4.21 -17.42 23.07
CA ARG A 8 -4.12 -17.91 21.68
C ARG A 8 -3.86 -16.78 20.69
N SER A 9 -4.57 -15.67 20.86
CA SER A 9 -4.37 -14.46 20.04
C SER A 9 -2.95 -13.93 20.15
N ASP A 10 -2.36 -13.91 21.34
CA ASP A 10 -1.01 -13.44 21.59
C ASP A 10 0.06 -14.40 20.99
N ILE A 11 -0.16 -15.68 21.07
CA ILE A 11 0.69 -16.69 20.42
C ILE A 11 0.70 -16.48 18.90
N LEU A 12 -0.47 -16.33 18.28
CA LEU A 12 -0.58 -16.11 16.83
C LEU A 12 0.05 -14.79 16.42
N TYR A 13 -0.10 -13.74 17.23
CA TYR A 13 0.50 -12.44 16.98
C TYR A 13 2.05 -12.49 17.06
N ASN A 14 2.60 -13.15 18.07
CA ASN A 14 4.04 -13.31 18.22
C ASN A 14 4.63 -14.16 17.07
N ARG A 15 3.91 -15.20 16.64
CA ARG A 15 4.27 -15.98 15.45
C ARG A 15 4.29 -15.13 14.19
N HIS A 16 3.32 -14.23 14.04
CA HIS A 16 3.26 -13.28 12.93
C HIS A 16 4.47 -12.34 12.92
N LEU A 17 4.80 -11.71 14.05
CA LEU A 17 5.97 -10.84 14.15
C LEU A 17 7.28 -11.57 13.80
N ARG A 18 7.42 -12.80 14.25
CA ARG A 18 8.58 -13.65 13.93
C ARG A 18 8.65 -13.94 12.44
N ALA A 19 7.54 -14.30 11.82
CA ALA A 19 7.47 -14.59 10.39
C ALA A 19 7.81 -13.37 9.53
N LEU A 20 7.34 -12.17 9.91
CA LEU A 20 7.68 -10.92 9.22
C LEU A 20 9.19 -10.61 9.28
N LYS A 21 9.83 -10.85 10.44
CA LYS A 21 11.28 -10.70 10.60
C LYS A 21 12.04 -11.71 9.74
N LEU A 22 11.64 -12.98 9.76
CA LEU A 22 12.26 -14.02 8.94
C LEU A 22 12.13 -13.75 7.43
N ARG A 23 11.07 -13.04 7.01
CA ARG A 23 10.90 -12.59 5.63
C ARG A 23 11.83 -11.44 5.24
N GLY A 24 12.61 -10.89 6.16
CA GLY A 24 13.54 -9.79 5.89
C GLY A 24 12.87 -8.45 5.64
N LEU A 25 11.65 -8.23 6.15
CA LEU A 25 10.94 -6.97 5.99
C LEU A 25 11.53 -5.88 6.89
N SER A 26 11.48 -4.63 6.41
CA SER A 26 11.92 -3.48 7.21
C SER A 26 11.07 -3.29 8.46
N ASP A 27 11.64 -2.70 9.52
CA ASP A 27 10.92 -2.43 10.78
C ASP A 27 9.66 -1.60 10.57
N LYS A 28 9.68 -0.64 9.63
CA LYS A 28 8.50 0.14 9.25
C LYS A 28 7.39 -0.75 8.69
N THR A 29 7.72 -1.68 7.81
CA THR A 29 6.74 -2.62 7.22
C THR A 29 6.21 -3.57 8.28
N ILE A 30 7.08 -4.10 9.15
CA ILE A 30 6.68 -4.98 10.27
C ILE A 30 5.70 -4.24 11.18
N ALA A 31 6.00 -3.00 11.57
CA ALA A 31 5.14 -2.20 12.43
C ALA A 31 3.75 -1.97 11.82
N VAL A 32 3.68 -1.70 10.50
CA VAL A 32 2.41 -1.42 9.81
C VAL A 32 1.59 -2.69 9.65
N TYR A 33 2.18 -3.82 9.27
CA TYR A 33 1.49 -5.11 9.15
C TYR A 33 1.00 -5.63 10.52
N ALA A 34 1.83 -5.46 11.55
CA ALA A 34 1.45 -5.78 12.92
C ALA A 34 0.27 -4.92 13.42
N ARG A 35 0.23 -3.64 13.01
CA ARG A 35 -0.88 -2.72 13.32
C ARG A 35 -2.19 -3.17 12.66
N ALA A 36 -2.15 -3.61 11.40
CA ALA A 36 -3.32 -4.12 10.69
C ALA A 36 -3.95 -5.31 11.44
N VAL A 37 -3.14 -6.27 11.86
CA VAL A 37 -3.59 -7.44 12.62
C VAL A 37 -4.18 -7.04 13.98
N ARG A 38 -3.59 -6.08 14.69
CA ARG A 38 -4.13 -5.55 15.96
C ARG A 38 -5.45 -4.79 15.77
N ARG A 39 -5.56 -4.02 14.69
CA ARG A 39 -6.77 -3.26 14.35
C ARG A 39 -7.96 -4.21 14.17
N LEU A 40 -7.78 -5.27 13.39
CA LEU A 40 -8.80 -6.29 13.17
C LEU A 40 -9.26 -6.96 14.49
N THR A 41 -8.31 -7.33 15.36
CA THR A 41 -8.64 -7.92 16.67
C THR A 41 -9.43 -6.95 17.56
N ARG A 42 -9.06 -5.67 17.53
CA ARG A 42 -9.76 -4.63 18.31
C ARG A 42 -11.17 -4.41 17.80
N HIS A 43 -11.37 -4.50 16.49
CA HIS A 43 -12.66 -4.31 15.85
C HIS A 43 -13.64 -5.41 16.26
N TYR A 44 -13.27 -6.68 16.12
CA TYR A 44 -14.15 -7.80 16.41
C TYR A 44 -14.09 -8.31 17.85
N ARG A 45 -13.10 -7.93 18.63
CA ARG A 45 -12.85 -8.40 20.01
C ARG A 45 -12.89 -9.93 20.15
N CYS A 46 -12.50 -10.65 19.10
CA CYS A 46 -12.42 -12.11 19.06
C CYS A 46 -11.06 -12.58 18.53
N CYS A 47 -10.76 -13.86 18.66
CA CYS A 47 -9.54 -14.43 18.10
C CYS A 47 -9.63 -14.45 16.57
N ARG A 48 -8.55 -14.05 15.91
CA ARG A 48 -8.47 -13.82 14.45
C ARG A 48 -8.74 -15.08 13.62
N ASP A 49 -8.47 -16.25 14.19
CA ASP A 49 -8.67 -17.52 13.52
C ASP A 49 -10.15 -17.97 13.46
N GLN A 50 -11.03 -17.29 14.22
CA GLN A 50 -12.46 -17.56 14.24
C GLN A 50 -13.25 -16.70 13.25
N LEU A 51 -12.60 -15.70 12.62
CA LEU A 51 -13.27 -14.79 11.70
C LEU A 51 -13.66 -15.51 10.41
N SER A 52 -14.91 -15.30 10.00
CA SER A 52 -15.44 -15.76 8.72
C SER A 52 -15.03 -14.84 7.58
N VAL A 53 -15.24 -15.31 6.35
CA VAL A 53 -15.00 -14.56 5.12
C VAL A 53 -15.87 -13.31 5.07
N GLU A 54 -17.16 -13.46 5.40
CA GLU A 54 -18.14 -12.39 5.35
C GLU A 54 -17.81 -11.28 6.37
N GLN A 55 -17.28 -11.67 7.54
CA GLN A 55 -16.82 -10.70 8.54
C GLN A 55 -15.63 -9.89 8.04
N LEU A 56 -14.70 -10.54 7.34
CA LEU A 56 -13.56 -9.83 6.76
C LEU A 56 -13.98 -8.90 5.60
N GLU A 57 -14.94 -9.31 4.78
CA GLU A 57 -15.52 -8.44 3.75
C GLU A 57 -16.19 -7.22 4.36
N ALA A 58 -17.01 -7.40 5.41
CA ALA A 58 -17.66 -6.32 6.14
C ALA A 58 -16.62 -5.35 6.74
N TYR A 59 -15.55 -5.88 7.34
CA TYR A 59 -14.45 -5.08 7.87
C TYR A 59 -13.79 -4.21 6.80
N PHE A 60 -13.48 -4.77 5.64
CA PHE A 60 -12.87 -4.01 4.57
C PHE A 60 -13.83 -3.00 3.94
N ALA A 61 -15.13 -3.30 3.85
CA ALA A 61 -16.14 -2.35 3.38
C ALA A 61 -16.20 -1.10 4.29
N GLU A 62 -16.16 -1.28 5.60
CA GLU A 62 -16.09 -0.19 6.57
C GLU A 62 -14.75 0.56 6.50
N LEU A 63 -13.64 -0.18 6.36
CA LEU A 63 -12.31 0.40 6.28
C LEU A 63 -12.16 1.31 5.04
N VAL A 64 -12.73 0.93 3.91
CA VAL A 64 -12.73 1.73 2.66
C VAL A 64 -13.49 3.04 2.84
N GLN A 65 -14.56 3.06 3.64
CA GLN A 65 -15.32 4.28 3.90
C GLN A 65 -14.61 5.24 4.87
N SER A 66 -13.84 4.70 5.81
CA SER A 66 -13.24 5.47 6.91
C SER A 66 -11.78 5.83 6.72
N HIS A 67 -11.06 5.19 5.79
CA HIS A 67 -9.62 5.35 5.61
C HIS A 67 -9.23 5.54 4.14
N SER A 68 -8.04 6.11 3.92
CA SER A 68 -7.48 6.23 2.57
C SER A 68 -7.17 4.87 1.96
N TRP A 69 -7.24 4.76 0.63
CA TRP A 69 -6.88 3.54 -0.09
C TRP A 69 -5.46 3.04 0.16
N SER A 70 -4.53 3.95 0.46
CA SER A 70 -3.18 3.57 0.87
C SER A 70 -3.19 2.76 2.17
N THR A 71 -3.98 3.17 3.15
CA THR A 71 -4.16 2.45 4.42
C THR A 71 -4.84 1.11 4.19
N VAL A 72 -5.92 1.08 3.40
CA VAL A 72 -6.65 -0.16 3.05
C VAL A 72 -5.72 -1.17 2.37
N LYS A 73 -4.91 -0.71 1.41
CA LYS A 73 -3.93 -1.56 0.71
C LYS A 73 -2.91 -2.17 1.66
N VAL A 74 -2.40 -1.38 2.58
CA VAL A 74 -1.41 -1.84 3.55
C VAL A 74 -2.04 -2.82 4.55
N ASP A 75 -3.22 -2.53 5.07
CA ASP A 75 -3.95 -3.43 5.97
C ASP A 75 -4.27 -4.75 5.26
N ARG A 76 -4.74 -4.68 4.00
CA ARG A 76 -4.97 -5.88 3.19
C ARG A 76 -3.72 -6.75 3.08
N ASN A 77 -2.58 -6.16 2.75
CA ASN A 77 -1.33 -6.90 2.59
C ASN A 77 -0.86 -7.52 3.91
N GLY A 78 -0.99 -6.78 5.02
CA GLY A 78 -0.64 -7.29 6.36
C GLY A 78 -1.52 -8.45 6.80
N LEU A 79 -2.84 -8.36 6.55
CA LEU A 79 -3.80 -9.42 6.86
C LEU A 79 -3.63 -10.61 5.92
N GLN A 80 -3.38 -10.39 4.62
CA GLN A 80 -3.06 -11.44 3.67
C GLN A 80 -1.86 -12.27 4.12
N PHE A 81 -0.78 -11.60 4.52
CA PHE A 81 0.40 -12.28 5.05
C PHE A 81 0.05 -13.14 6.28
N PHE A 82 -0.76 -12.59 7.20
CA PHE A 82 -1.19 -13.32 8.40
C PHE A 82 -2.01 -14.57 8.06
N TRP A 83 -3.00 -14.44 7.15
CA TRP A 83 -3.85 -15.57 6.72
C TRP A 83 -3.06 -16.66 6.03
N GLN A 84 -2.22 -16.30 5.07
CA GLN A 84 -1.47 -17.28 4.28
C GLN A 84 -0.36 -17.99 5.06
N HIS A 85 0.38 -17.24 5.89
CA HIS A 85 1.59 -17.78 6.53
C HIS A 85 1.40 -18.20 7.99
N ILE A 86 0.41 -17.67 8.70
CA ILE A 86 0.20 -17.98 10.11
C ILE A 86 -1.00 -18.90 10.31
N LEU A 87 -2.13 -18.61 9.66
CA LEU A 87 -3.31 -19.46 9.71
C LEU A 87 -3.31 -20.57 8.65
N VAL A 88 -2.48 -20.45 7.63
CA VAL A 88 -2.39 -21.36 6.49
C VAL A 88 -3.76 -21.56 5.83
N ARG A 89 -4.45 -20.45 5.59
CA ARG A 89 -5.78 -20.39 4.96
C ARG A 89 -5.69 -19.68 3.62
N ASP A 90 -6.59 -20.04 2.70
CA ASP A 90 -6.67 -19.39 1.40
C ASP A 90 -7.16 -17.94 1.53
N TRP A 91 -6.62 -17.08 0.65
CA TRP A 91 -6.93 -15.64 0.58
C TRP A 91 -7.55 -15.23 -0.76
N ALA A 92 -7.85 -16.18 -1.65
CA ALA A 92 -8.20 -15.91 -3.04
C ALA A 92 -9.42 -14.97 -3.18
N TRP A 93 -10.40 -15.09 -2.31
CA TRP A 93 -11.64 -14.33 -2.33
C TRP A 93 -11.50 -12.82 -1.99
N LEU A 94 -10.44 -12.40 -1.28
CA LEU A 94 -10.17 -10.97 -0.98
C LEU A 94 -9.42 -10.24 -2.09
N GLN A 95 -9.20 -10.85 -3.24
CA GLN A 95 -8.62 -10.18 -4.41
C GLN A 95 -9.54 -9.10 -4.99
N ILE A 96 -10.82 -9.07 -4.60
CA ILE A 96 -11.82 -8.05 -4.96
C ILE A 96 -11.42 -6.66 -4.46
N ILE A 97 -10.66 -6.55 -3.36
CA ILE A 97 -10.26 -5.26 -2.78
C ILE A 97 -9.19 -4.62 -3.64
N LYS A 98 -9.61 -3.79 -4.58
CA LYS A 98 -8.74 -3.01 -5.48
C LYS A 98 -9.07 -1.53 -5.34
N ALA A 99 -8.04 -0.72 -5.25
CA ALA A 99 -8.20 0.72 -5.32
C ALA A 99 -8.81 1.12 -6.67
N PRO A 100 -9.72 2.11 -6.70
CA PRO A 100 -10.18 2.68 -7.97
C PRO A 100 -8.96 3.19 -8.75
N LYS A 101 -8.95 2.94 -10.05
CA LYS A 101 -7.94 3.52 -10.95
C LYS A 101 -8.26 5.00 -11.10
N ILE A 102 -7.69 5.83 -10.25
CA ILE A 102 -7.70 7.26 -10.43
C ILE A 102 -6.66 7.54 -11.53
N GLN A 103 -7.11 7.78 -12.74
CA GLN A 103 -6.30 8.39 -13.78
C GLN A 103 -6.21 9.89 -13.47
N SER A 104 -5.44 10.25 -12.45
CA SER A 104 -4.97 11.62 -12.31
C SER A 104 -3.88 11.79 -13.34
N LEU A 105 -4.21 12.46 -14.44
CA LEU A 105 -3.17 13.02 -15.29
C LEU A 105 -2.39 14.00 -14.41
N PRO A 106 -1.06 13.86 -14.33
CA PRO A 106 -0.27 14.87 -13.64
C PRO A 106 -0.53 16.23 -14.29
N ASP A 107 -0.64 17.28 -13.49
CA ASP A 107 -0.68 18.65 -14.01
C ASP A 107 0.58 18.87 -14.86
N ILE A 108 0.36 19.03 -16.16
CA ILE A 108 1.45 19.26 -17.10
C ILE A 108 1.80 20.73 -17.01
N LEU A 109 3.01 21.04 -16.59
CA LEU A 109 3.52 22.38 -16.54
C LEU A 109 3.54 22.97 -17.98
N SER A 110 3.05 24.17 -18.14
CA SER A 110 3.19 24.92 -19.39
C SER A 110 4.65 25.24 -19.64
N VAL A 111 5.00 25.52 -20.90
CA VAL A 111 6.37 25.91 -21.28
C VAL A 111 6.85 27.11 -20.46
N ALA A 112 6.00 28.10 -20.25
CA ALA A 112 6.31 29.29 -19.45
C ALA A 112 6.63 28.95 -17.98
N GLU A 113 5.89 28.01 -17.36
CA GLU A 113 6.15 27.58 -15.99
C GLU A 113 7.47 26.80 -15.88
N VAL A 114 7.79 26.00 -16.90
CA VAL A 114 9.09 25.28 -16.98
C VAL A 114 10.24 26.28 -17.12
N GLU A 115 10.11 27.30 -17.95
CA GLU A 115 11.12 28.36 -18.11
C GLU A 115 11.32 29.15 -16.81
N GLN A 116 10.25 29.48 -16.09
CA GLN A 116 10.31 30.12 -14.78
C GLN A 116 11.02 29.22 -13.74
N LEU A 117 10.73 27.94 -13.70
CA LEU A 117 11.39 26.97 -12.82
C LEU A 117 12.90 26.89 -13.09
N ILE A 118 13.28 26.81 -14.37
CA ILE A 118 14.69 26.77 -14.80
C ILE A 118 15.37 28.08 -14.40
N GLY A 119 14.73 29.24 -14.64
CA GLY A 119 15.25 30.56 -14.30
C GLY A 119 15.42 30.77 -12.78
N ALA A 120 14.52 30.23 -11.97
CA ALA A 120 14.58 30.32 -10.52
C ALA A 120 15.68 29.41 -9.89
N THR A 121 16.21 28.47 -10.66
CA THR A 121 17.20 27.49 -10.16
C THR A 121 18.58 28.14 -10.00
N ARG A 122 19.04 28.27 -8.75
CA ARG A 122 20.33 28.92 -8.45
C ARG A 122 21.57 28.01 -8.65
N GLN A 123 21.40 26.69 -8.59
CA GLN A 123 22.51 25.74 -8.72
C GLN A 123 22.80 25.40 -10.18
N LEU A 124 24.02 25.65 -10.64
CA LEU A 124 24.45 25.46 -12.02
C LEU A 124 24.16 24.04 -12.56
N ARG A 125 24.39 23.02 -11.74
CA ARG A 125 24.12 21.61 -12.11
C ARG A 125 22.66 21.38 -12.52
N TYR A 126 21.70 21.99 -11.83
CA TYR A 126 20.28 21.85 -12.17
C TYR A 126 19.88 22.74 -13.34
N ARG A 127 20.50 23.90 -13.50
CA ARG A 127 20.29 24.76 -14.69
C ARG A 127 20.70 24.09 -15.99
N VAL A 128 21.66 23.16 -15.93
CA VAL A 128 22.08 22.38 -17.12
C VAL A 128 21.23 21.11 -17.25
N PHE A 129 20.98 20.43 -16.14
CA PHE A 129 20.27 19.14 -16.14
C PHE A 129 18.79 19.27 -16.54
N LEU A 130 18.07 20.28 -16.01
CA LEU A 130 16.63 20.44 -16.27
C LEU A 130 16.31 20.71 -17.75
N PRO A 131 16.98 21.65 -18.47
CA PRO A 131 16.75 21.83 -19.90
C PRO A 131 17.12 20.61 -20.73
N ALA A 132 18.20 19.91 -20.36
CA ALA A 132 18.62 18.70 -21.08
C ALA A 132 17.57 17.59 -20.97
N THR A 133 17.04 17.35 -19.75
CA THR A 133 15.97 16.35 -19.55
C THR A 133 14.67 16.76 -20.23
N TYR A 134 14.31 18.03 -20.18
CA TYR A 134 13.11 18.56 -20.84
C TYR A 134 13.20 18.39 -22.37
N SER A 135 14.31 18.74 -22.99
CA SER A 135 14.51 18.60 -24.44
C SER A 135 14.50 17.13 -24.91
N ILE A 136 14.91 16.19 -24.05
CA ILE A 136 14.84 14.75 -24.35
C ILE A 136 13.39 14.24 -24.29
N LEU A 137 12.60 14.75 -23.33
CA LEU A 137 11.19 14.37 -23.16
C LEU A 137 10.27 14.97 -24.22
N GLU A 138 10.59 16.16 -24.71
CA GLU A 138 9.84 16.84 -25.78
C GLU A 138 10.16 16.35 -27.21
N ARG A 139 11.05 15.38 -27.39
CA ARG A 139 11.21 14.80 -28.72
C ARG A 139 9.86 14.20 -29.15
N PRO A 140 9.13 14.86 -30.08
CA PRO A 140 7.86 14.34 -30.55
C PRO A 140 8.13 12.96 -31.15
N LYS A 141 7.25 12.01 -30.90
CA LYS A 141 7.16 10.75 -31.65
C LYS A 141 6.82 11.06 -33.12
N LYS A 142 7.77 11.63 -33.86
CA LYS A 142 7.75 11.65 -35.32
C LYS A 142 8.43 10.40 -35.81
N ILE A 143 7.84 9.23 -35.56
CA ILE A 143 8.12 8.04 -36.37
C ILE A 143 6.82 7.24 -36.34
N SER A 144 5.86 7.60 -37.16
CA SER A 144 4.92 6.70 -37.82
C SER A 144 4.10 7.47 -38.86
N ALA A 145 4.75 7.82 -39.92
CA ALA A 145 4.11 8.22 -41.17
C ALA A 145 5.05 7.92 -42.35
N TYR A 146 5.43 6.65 -42.47
CA TYR A 146 5.93 6.05 -43.71
C TYR A 146 5.73 4.53 -43.56
N ILE A 147 4.56 4.04 -43.84
CA ILE A 147 4.25 2.86 -44.69
C ILE A 147 2.75 2.96 -45.02
#